data_faab4efbc4ae801dad0b1f65d6d727a5
#
_entry.id   faab4efbc4ae801dad0b1f65d6d727a5
#
_cell.length_a   1.000
_cell.length_b   1.000
_cell.length_c   1.000
_cell.angle_alpha   90.00
_cell.angle_beta   90.00
_cell.angle_gamma   90.00
#
_symmetry.space_group_name_H-M   'P 1'
#
loop_
_entity.id
_entity.type
_entity.pdbx_description
1 polymer ?
#
loop_
_entity_poly.entity_id
_entity_poly.type
_entity_poly.pdbx_seq_one_letter_code
_entity_poly.pdbx_strand_id
1 'polypeptide(L)'
;MAVSRVERLLRKVADALDAAGVPYAVVGGNAVAAWVMTVDEGAVRATKDVDVLLRRADLPTAAAALQRAGLVQHEVLGVTMFLDRRRPNPKTGAHVIFAGERVRAHSGHPAPDVTSAVRSTAGFLVVDLPVLIAMKLESFRRIDQVHIEDLMSVALIDEALAANLPDDLRARLREIQATPEQGRS
;
A
#
# COMPACT_ATOMS: atom_id res chain seq x y z
N MET A 1 14.37 19.44 4.36
CA MET A 1 14.77 18.12 3.77
C MET A 1 14.26 18.01 2.34
N ALA A 2 15.01 17.39 1.43
CA ALA A 2 14.56 17.22 0.04
C ALA A 2 13.49 16.13 -0.03
N VAL A 3 12.34 16.41 -0.64
CA VAL A 3 11.26 15.45 -0.88
C VAL A 3 11.78 14.28 -1.71
N SER A 4 11.56 13.06 -1.27
CA SER A 4 12.04 11.85 -1.94
C SER A 4 11.39 11.67 -3.33
N ARG A 5 12.01 10.88 -4.21
CA ARG A 5 11.42 10.56 -5.53
C ARG A 5 10.08 9.84 -5.38
N VAL A 6 9.99 8.91 -4.44
CA VAL A 6 8.76 8.13 -4.19
C VAL A 6 7.66 9.03 -3.64
N GLU A 7 7.97 9.91 -2.72
CA GLU A 7 7.01 10.87 -2.18
C GLU A 7 6.45 11.81 -3.26
N ARG A 8 7.32 12.29 -4.17
CA ARG A 8 6.86 13.10 -5.33
C ARG A 8 5.96 12.31 -6.27
N LEU A 9 6.27 11.02 -6.49
CA LEU A 9 5.42 10.15 -7.32
C LEU A 9 4.08 9.90 -6.63
N LEU A 10 4.09 9.59 -5.33
CA LEU A 10 2.89 9.39 -4.53
C LEU A 10 1.97 10.61 -4.56
N ARG A 11 2.49 11.79 -4.30
CA ARG A 11 1.71 13.05 -4.39
C ARG A 11 1.15 13.26 -5.79
N LYS A 12 1.97 13.10 -6.82
CA LYS A 12 1.53 13.22 -8.22
C LYS A 12 0.38 12.29 -8.56
N VAL A 13 0.43 11.04 -8.11
CA VAL A 13 -0.63 10.05 -8.32
C VAL A 13 -1.88 10.44 -7.54
N ALA A 14 -1.76 10.74 -6.26
CA ALA A 14 -2.87 11.11 -5.39
C ALA A 14 -3.59 12.36 -5.91
N ASP A 15 -2.86 13.43 -6.18
CA ASP A 15 -3.41 14.70 -6.69
C ASP A 15 -4.16 14.52 -8.02
N ALA A 16 -3.62 13.70 -8.92
CA ALA A 16 -4.24 13.44 -10.22
C ALA A 16 -5.55 12.65 -10.08
N LEU A 17 -5.59 11.66 -9.19
CA LEU A 17 -6.78 10.84 -8.93
C LEU A 17 -7.83 11.64 -8.16
N ASP A 18 -7.44 12.39 -7.13
CA ASP A 18 -8.33 13.29 -6.37
C ASP A 18 -8.97 14.34 -7.32
N ALA A 19 -8.18 14.99 -8.17
CA ALA A 19 -8.68 16.00 -9.13
C ALA A 19 -9.64 15.42 -10.17
N ALA A 20 -9.52 14.12 -10.48
CA ALA A 20 -10.40 13.43 -11.40
C ALA A 20 -11.61 12.79 -10.71
N GLY A 21 -11.73 12.87 -9.39
CA GLY A 21 -12.79 12.21 -8.61
C GLY A 21 -12.76 10.69 -8.69
N VAL A 22 -11.58 10.10 -8.96
CA VAL A 22 -11.40 8.65 -9.04
C VAL A 22 -11.20 8.09 -7.65
N PRO A 23 -12.05 7.18 -7.17
CA PRO A 23 -11.84 6.51 -5.89
C PRO A 23 -10.57 5.64 -5.91
N TYR A 24 -9.73 5.81 -4.91
CA TYR A 24 -8.48 5.04 -4.75
C TYR A 24 -8.10 4.88 -3.28
N ALA A 25 -7.17 3.99 -3.00
CA ALA A 25 -6.44 3.97 -1.74
C ALA A 25 -4.97 3.65 -1.98
N VAL A 26 -4.06 4.36 -1.34
CA VAL A 26 -2.67 3.97 -1.25
C VAL A 26 -2.56 2.75 -0.34
N VAL A 27 -1.82 1.75 -0.79
CA VAL A 27 -1.56 0.49 -0.09
C VAL A 27 -0.05 0.22 -0.01
N GLY A 28 0.36 -0.98 0.30
CA GLY A 28 1.78 -1.34 0.28
C GLY A 28 2.62 -0.66 1.36
N GLY A 29 3.89 -0.41 1.06
CA GLY A 29 4.84 0.19 2.00
C GLY A 29 4.53 1.65 2.35
N ASN A 30 3.99 2.42 1.40
CA ASN A 30 3.60 3.82 1.66
C ASN A 30 2.41 3.94 2.61
N ALA A 31 1.49 2.97 2.60
CA ALA A 31 0.40 2.93 3.57
C ALA A 31 0.94 2.63 4.98
N VAL A 32 1.87 1.68 5.10
CA VAL A 32 2.56 1.40 6.38
C VAL A 32 3.26 2.65 6.88
N ALA A 33 4.05 3.32 6.02
CA ALA A 33 4.75 4.56 6.36
C ALA A 33 3.78 5.67 6.84
N ALA A 34 2.62 5.82 6.17
CA ALA A 34 1.61 6.80 6.55
C ALA A 34 1.02 6.51 7.95
N TRP A 35 0.76 5.25 8.28
CA TRP A 35 0.25 4.86 9.59
C TRP A 35 1.31 4.97 10.69
N VAL A 36 2.55 4.49 10.46
CA VAL A 36 3.66 4.62 11.43
C VAL A 36 3.93 6.10 11.74
N MET A 37 3.90 6.97 10.73
CA MET A 37 4.09 8.41 10.89
C MET A 37 3.08 9.07 11.83
N THR A 38 1.88 8.52 12.02
CA THR A 38 0.90 9.04 12.96
C THR A 38 1.33 8.88 14.43
N VAL A 39 2.29 8.00 14.71
CA VAL A 39 2.78 7.70 16.05
C VAL A 39 4.24 8.10 16.22
N ASP A 40 5.12 7.71 15.29
CA ASP A 40 6.55 7.98 15.36
C ASP A 40 7.14 8.23 13.95
N GLU A 41 7.46 9.49 13.66
CA GLU A 41 8.10 9.88 12.39
C GLU A 41 9.49 9.25 12.22
N GLY A 42 10.20 9.01 13.31
CA GLY A 42 11.55 8.41 13.31
C GLY A 42 11.56 6.92 12.96
N ALA A 43 10.44 6.24 13.15
CA ALA A 43 10.28 4.80 12.85
C ALA A 43 9.88 4.52 11.40
N VAL A 44 9.64 5.56 10.58
CA VAL A 44 9.18 5.42 9.18
C VAL A 44 10.25 4.79 8.31
N ARG A 45 9.91 3.66 7.67
CA ARG A 45 10.76 2.97 6.70
C ARG A 45 10.56 3.54 5.30
N ALA A 46 11.66 3.81 4.59
CA ALA A 46 11.62 4.26 3.19
C ALA A 46 11.12 3.13 2.25
N THR A 47 10.29 3.51 1.29
CA THR A 47 9.79 2.65 0.21
C THR A 47 10.38 3.03 -1.14
N LYS A 48 10.26 2.15 -2.16
CA LYS A 48 10.85 2.37 -3.49
C LYS A 48 9.82 2.60 -4.59
N ASP A 49 8.59 2.18 -4.38
CA ASP A 49 7.48 2.17 -5.33
C ASP A 49 6.20 2.69 -4.65
N VAL A 50 5.19 2.94 -5.44
CA VAL A 50 3.86 3.35 -4.98
C VAL A 50 2.89 2.26 -5.38
N ASP A 51 2.15 1.71 -4.43
CA ASP A 51 1.08 0.76 -4.68
C ASP A 51 -0.27 1.46 -4.48
N VAL A 52 -1.16 1.36 -5.47
CA VAL A 52 -2.48 2.00 -5.46
C VAL A 52 -3.57 0.98 -5.72
N LEU A 53 -4.55 0.93 -4.84
CA LEU A 53 -5.77 0.16 -5.00
C LEU A 53 -6.76 0.97 -5.86
N LEU A 54 -7.27 0.37 -6.92
CA LEU A 54 -8.27 0.93 -7.83
C LEU A 54 -9.32 -0.11 -8.17
N ARG A 55 -10.54 0.31 -8.45
CA ARG A 55 -11.50 -0.57 -9.13
C ARG A 55 -11.13 -0.68 -10.60
N ARG A 56 -11.25 -1.86 -11.18
CA ARG A 56 -10.95 -2.07 -12.61
C ARG A 56 -11.83 -1.20 -13.51
N ALA A 57 -13.08 -0.97 -13.12
CA ALA A 57 -14.00 -0.10 -13.85
C ALA A 57 -13.52 1.37 -13.93
N ASP A 58 -12.75 1.83 -12.93
CA ASP A 58 -12.25 3.20 -12.85
C ASP A 58 -10.90 3.38 -13.59
N LEU A 59 -10.27 2.27 -14.03
CA LEU A 59 -8.96 2.32 -14.68
C LEU A 59 -8.88 3.25 -15.90
N PRO A 60 -9.87 3.32 -16.82
CA PRO A 60 -9.80 4.25 -17.97
C PRO A 60 -9.74 5.72 -17.53
N THR A 61 -10.54 6.11 -16.54
CA THR A 61 -10.57 7.47 -15.99
C THR A 61 -9.28 7.78 -15.24
N ALA A 62 -8.79 6.84 -14.42
CA ALA A 62 -7.51 6.95 -13.73
C ALA A 62 -6.35 7.09 -14.72
N ALA A 63 -6.31 6.27 -15.78
CA ALA A 63 -5.28 6.33 -16.81
C ALA A 63 -5.24 7.69 -17.52
N ALA A 64 -6.41 8.24 -17.89
CA ALA A 64 -6.50 9.57 -18.49
C ALA A 64 -5.99 10.68 -17.54
N ALA A 65 -6.32 10.60 -16.25
CA ALA A 65 -5.85 11.56 -15.24
C ALA A 65 -4.33 11.48 -15.05
N LEU A 66 -3.81 10.27 -14.86
CA LEU A 66 -2.38 10.03 -14.65
C LEU A 66 -1.55 10.38 -15.90
N GLN A 67 -2.10 10.16 -17.10
CA GLN A 67 -1.45 10.56 -18.35
C GLN A 67 -1.28 12.08 -18.45
N ARG A 68 -2.29 12.86 -18.04
CA ARG A 68 -2.19 14.33 -17.94
C ARG A 68 -1.12 14.75 -16.94
N ALA A 69 -0.93 13.99 -15.87
CA ALA A 69 0.14 14.19 -14.90
C ALA A 69 1.53 13.69 -15.36
N GLY A 70 1.64 13.19 -16.61
CA GLY A 70 2.93 12.74 -17.18
C GLY A 70 3.32 11.31 -16.82
N LEU A 71 2.36 10.49 -16.38
CA LEU A 71 2.53 9.07 -16.12
C LEU A 71 1.85 8.25 -17.22
N VAL A 72 2.51 7.24 -17.76
CA VAL A 72 2.01 6.40 -18.84
C VAL A 72 1.71 5.01 -18.32
N GLN A 73 0.53 4.50 -18.68
CA GLN A 73 0.13 3.13 -18.35
C GLN A 73 1.00 2.12 -19.11
N HIS A 74 1.47 1.12 -18.38
CA HIS A 74 2.16 -0.06 -18.90
C HIS A 74 1.58 -1.30 -18.26
N GLU A 75 1.73 -2.43 -18.96
CA GLU A 75 1.47 -3.74 -18.39
C GLU A 75 2.73 -4.58 -18.49
N VAL A 76 3.23 -5.08 -17.37
CA VAL A 76 4.44 -5.89 -17.30
C VAL A 76 4.14 -7.14 -16.48
N LEU A 77 4.23 -8.30 -17.10
CA LEU A 77 3.97 -9.61 -16.45
C LEU A 77 2.59 -9.66 -15.75
N GLY A 78 1.56 -9.08 -16.38
CA GLY A 78 0.20 -9.05 -15.82
C GLY A 78 -0.03 -8.01 -14.72
N VAL A 79 0.96 -7.17 -14.44
CA VAL A 79 0.84 -6.05 -13.48
C VAL A 79 0.62 -4.75 -14.24
N THR A 80 -0.50 -4.11 -14.00
CA THR A 80 -0.77 -2.74 -14.49
C THR A 80 0.03 -1.75 -13.65
N MET A 81 0.74 -0.85 -14.31
CA MET A 81 1.55 0.17 -13.64
C MET A 81 1.58 1.48 -14.43
N PHE A 82 1.87 2.56 -13.73
CA PHE A 82 2.06 3.90 -14.32
C PHE A 82 3.51 4.34 -14.13
N LEU A 83 4.19 4.62 -15.24
CA LEU A 83 5.59 4.99 -15.26
C LEU A 83 5.77 6.43 -15.73
N ASP A 84 6.78 7.11 -15.21
CA ASP A 84 7.13 8.44 -15.66
C ASP A 84 7.47 8.43 -17.16
N ARG A 85 6.83 9.32 -17.94
CA ARG A 85 6.97 9.38 -19.40
C ARG A 85 8.42 9.60 -19.85
N ARG A 86 9.19 10.38 -19.08
CA ARG A 86 10.56 10.75 -19.46
C ARG A 86 11.60 9.73 -19.01
N ARG A 87 11.31 9.02 -17.92
CA ARG A 87 12.23 8.04 -17.32
C ARG A 87 11.46 6.82 -16.83
N PRO A 88 10.92 6.01 -17.73
CA PRO A 88 10.14 4.83 -17.35
C PRO A 88 11.02 3.83 -16.60
N ASN A 89 10.59 3.43 -15.41
CA ASN A 89 11.28 2.42 -14.61
C ASN A 89 10.25 1.61 -13.78
N PRO A 90 10.03 0.34 -14.12
CA PRO A 90 9.06 -0.51 -13.41
C PRO A 90 9.33 -0.63 -11.91
N LYS A 91 10.60 -0.59 -11.49
CA LYS A 91 10.98 -0.71 -10.06
C LYS A 91 10.64 0.52 -9.21
N THR A 92 10.28 1.64 -9.84
CA THR A 92 10.00 2.91 -9.16
C THR A 92 8.75 3.58 -9.73
N GLY A 93 7.82 2.78 -10.25
CA GLY A 93 6.53 3.20 -10.79
C GLY A 93 5.42 3.19 -9.74
N ALA A 94 4.22 3.54 -10.17
CA ALA A 94 3.01 3.33 -9.41
C ALA A 94 2.33 2.05 -9.91
N HIS A 95 2.24 1.04 -9.06
CA HIS A 95 1.64 -0.25 -9.37
C HIS A 95 0.16 -0.25 -8.97
N VAL A 96 -0.68 -0.86 -9.79
CA VAL A 96 -2.12 -0.97 -9.54
C VAL A 96 -2.44 -2.34 -8.97
N ILE A 97 -3.16 -2.34 -7.86
CA ILE A 97 -3.83 -3.50 -7.30
C ILE A 97 -5.33 -3.31 -7.57
N PHE A 98 -5.99 -4.29 -8.15
CA PHE A 98 -7.41 -4.19 -8.45
C PHE A 98 -8.27 -4.65 -7.28
N ALA A 99 -9.16 -3.75 -6.83
CA ALA A 99 -10.12 -4.01 -5.77
C ALA A 99 -11.04 -5.19 -6.14
N GLY A 100 -11.28 -6.06 -5.17
CA GLY A 100 -12.11 -7.26 -5.33
C GLY A 100 -11.44 -8.40 -6.12
N GLU A 101 -10.21 -8.23 -6.61
CA GLU A 101 -9.50 -9.26 -7.35
C GLU A 101 -8.40 -9.92 -6.50
N ARG A 102 -8.06 -11.16 -6.83
CA ARG A 102 -6.93 -11.84 -6.18
C ARG A 102 -5.61 -11.27 -6.71
N VAL A 103 -4.78 -10.76 -5.81
CA VAL A 103 -3.45 -10.22 -6.16
C VAL A 103 -2.54 -11.32 -6.70
N ARG A 104 -2.71 -12.56 -6.24
CA ARG A 104 -2.00 -13.75 -6.69
C ARG A 104 -2.96 -14.93 -6.78
N ALA A 105 -2.66 -15.89 -7.66
CA ALA A 105 -3.51 -17.07 -7.86
C ALA A 105 -3.77 -17.87 -6.56
N HIS A 106 -2.81 -17.87 -5.64
CA HIS A 106 -2.87 -18.60 -4.36
C HIS A 106 -3.33 -17.74 -3.18
N SER A 107 -3.70 -16.47 -3.39
CA SER A 107 -4.27 -15.64 -2.32
C SER A 107 -5.59 -16.23 -1.82
N GLY A 108 -5.75 -16.40 -0.50
CA GLY A 108 -6.97 -16.87 0.13
C GLY A 108 -8.08 -15.83 0.03
N HIS A 109 -7.73 -14.55 0.16
CA HIS A 109 -8.64 -13.42 0.16
C HIS A 109 -8.40 -12.49 -1.04
N PRO A 110 -9.45 -11.90 -1.64
CA PRO A 110 -9.30 -10.86 -2.66
C PRO A 110 -8.77 -9.57 -2.04
N ALA A 111 -8.25 -8.67 -2.87
CA ALA A 111 -7.94 -7.32 -2.45
C ALA A 111 -9.21 -6.59 -1.97
N PRO A 112 -9.11 -5.70 -0.96
CA PRO A 112 -10.28 -4.97 -0.43
C PRO A 112 -10.87 -4.02 -1.48
N ASP A 113 -12.04 -3.47 -1.18
CA ASP A 113 -12.59 -2.36 -1.97
C ASP A 113 -11.98 -1.02 -1.52
N VAL A 114 -11.98 -0.03 -2.40
CA VAL A 114 -11.48 1.33 -2.13
C VAL A 114 -12.32 2.09 -1.10
N THR A 115 -13.50 1.59 -0.72
CA THR A 115 -14.37 2.20 0.29
C THR A 115 -13.78 2.19 1.70
N SER A 116 -12.80 1.35 1.98
CA SER A 116 -12.05 1.35 3.25
C SER A 116 -10.92 2.39 3.29
N ALA A 117 -10.89 3.34 2.34
CA ALA A 117 -9.89 4.40 2.34
C ALA A 117 -10.22 5.50 3.36
N VAL A 118 -9.19 5.97 4.05
CA VAL A 118 -9.23 7.12 4.96
C VAL A 118 -8.22 8.17 4.53
N ARG A 119 -8.45 9.45 4.87
CA ARG A 119 -7.51 10.54 4.56
C ARG A 119 -6.32 10.49 5.53
N SER A 120 -5.11 10.33 5.01
CA SER A 120 -3.88 10.39 5.81
C SER A 120 -3.56 11.82 6.26
N THR A 121 -2.69 11.97 7.26
CA THR A 121 -2.16 13.28 7.69
C THR A 121 -1.38 13.99 6.59
N ALA A 122 -0.81 13.24 5.63
CA ALA A 122 -0.12 13.78 4.46
C ALA A 122 -1.07 14.19 3.31
N GLY A 123 -2.40 14.03 3.47
CA GLY A 123 -3.43 14.54 2.58
C GLY A 123 -3.86 13.59 1.45
N PHE A 124 -3.30 12.40 1.29
CA PHE A 124 -3.76 11.39 0.32
C PHE A 124 -4.63 10.32 0.99
N LEU A 125 -5.44 9.62 0.18
CA LEU A 125 -6.24 8.49 0.66
C LEU A 125 -5.35 7.26 0.86
N VAL A 126 -5.47 6.63 2.03
CA VAL A 126 -4.76 5.41 2.41
C VAL A 126 -5.77 4.37 2.88
N VAL A 127 -5.52 3.11 2.61
CA VAL A 127 -6.37 2.03 3.15
C VAL A 127 -6.35 2.08 4.69
N ASP A 128 -7.49 1.81 5.33
CA ASP A 128 -7.57 1.81 6.79
C ASP A 128 -6.62 0.77 7.42
N LEU A 129 -6.29 0.97 8.67
CA LEU A 129 -5.27 0.17 9.35
C LEU A 129 -5.64 -1.32 9.47
N PRO A 130 -6.86 -1.72 9.87
CA PRO A 130 -7.23 -3.13 9.94
C PRO A 130 -7.12 -3.84 8.59
N VAL A 131 -7.56 -3.18 7.52
CA VAL A 131 -7.51 -3.73 6.16
C VAL A 131 -6.07 -3.81 5.65
N LEU A 132 -5.22 -2.80 5.94
CA LEU A 132 -3.79 -2.84 5.61
C LEU A 132 -3.10 -4.05 6.25
N ILE A 133 -3.36 -4.29 7.54
CA ILE A 133 -2.80 -5.41 8.29
C ILE A 133 -3.25 -6.73 7.65
N ALA A 134 -4.54 -6.88 7.35
CA ALA A 134 -5.05 -8.08 6.67
C ALA A 134 -4.36 -8.30 5.31
N MET A 135 -4.18 -7.26 4.49
CA MET A 135 -3.46 -7.36 3.21
C MET A 135 -2.00 -7.81 3.39
N LYS A 136 -1.30 -7.32 4.42
CA LYS A 136 0.07 -7.71 4.72
C LYS A 136 0.18 -9.16 5.18
N LEU A 137 -0.72 -9.57 6.06
CA LEU A 137 -0.80 -10.95 6.53
C LEU A 137 -1.21 -11.90 5.41
N GLU A 138 -2.10 -11.49 4.47
CA GLU A 138 -2.47 -12.28 3.30
C GLU A 138 -1.28 -12.50 2.36
N SER A 139 -0.55 -11.46 2.03
CA SER A 139 0.62 -11.51 1.15
C SER A 139 1.80 -12.27 1.76
N PHE A 140 2.05 -12.09 3.03
CA PHE A 140 3.00 -12.79 3.91
C PHE A 140 4.43 -12.93 3.36
N ARG A 141 4.88 -12.04 2.45
CA ARG A 141 6.28 -11.97 2.01
C ARG A 141 7.15 -11.50 3.16
N ARG A 142 8.43 -11.77 3.13
CA ARG A 142 9.37 -11.28 4.16
C ARG A 142 9.23 -9.79 4.45
N ILE A 143 9.10 -8.96 3.40
CA ILE A 143 8.90 -7.52 3.57
C ILE A 143 7.55 -7.19 4.23
N ASP A 144 6.51 -7.98 3.98
CA ASP A 144 5.20 -7.78 4.61
C ASP A 144 5.24 -8.12 6.10
N GLN A 145 6.01 -9.14 6.49
CA GLN A 145 6.28 -9.48 7.89
C GLN A 145 7.02 -8.34 8.59
N VAL A 146 8.07 -7.78 7.97
CA VAL A 146 8.78 -6.59 8.48
C VAL A 146 7.83 -5.39 8.64
N HIS A 147 6.91 -5.18 7.72
CA HIS A 147 5.90 -4.12 7.84
C HIS A 147 4.93 -4.35 9.02
N ILE A 148 4.57 -5.60 9.31
CA ILE A 148 3.79 -5.94 10.52
C ILE A 148 4.62 -5.67 11.79
N GLU A 149 5.91 -6.03 11.80
CA GLU A 149 6.83 -5.70 12.90
C GLU A 149 6.93 -4.18 13.12
N ASP A 150 7.05 -3.39 12.03
CA ASP A 150 7.07 -1.92 12.11
C ASP A 150 5.79 -1.37 12.76
N LEU A 151 4.60 -1.86 12.37
CA LEU A 151 3.32 -1.47 12.97
C LEU A 151 3.19 -1.90 14.44
N MET A 152 3.70 -3.08 14.79
CA MET A 152 3.71 -3.56 16.17
C MET A 152 4.65 -2.71 17.04
N SER A 153 5.81 -2.32 16.52
CA SER A 153 6.83 -1.56 17.27
C SER A 153 6.32 -0.18 17.74
N VAL A 154 5.32 0.36 17.07
CA VAL A 154 4.66 1.63 17.44
C VAL A 154 3.25 1.41 18.04
N ALA A 155 2.96 0.18 18.48
CA ALA A 155 1.70 -0.19 19.14
C ALA A 155 0.41 0.07 18.30
N LEU A 156 0.50 0.00 16.98
CA LEU A 156 -0.64 0.13 16.07
C LEU A 156 -1.42 -1.20 15.89
N ILE A 157 -0.91 -2.31 16.39
CA ILE A 157 -1.60 -3.60 16.40
C ILE A 157 -1.85 -4.00 17.85
N ASP A 158 -3.09 -3.81 18.29
CA ASP A 158 -3.55 -4.19 19.62
C ASP A 158 -4.31 -5.54 19.61
N GLU A 159 -4.68 -6.02 20.81
CA GLU A 159 -5.42 -7.28 20.97
C GLU A 159 -6.82 -7.23 20.33
N ALA A 160 -7.50 -6.08 20.37
CA ALA A 160 -8.83 -5.91 19.81
C ALA A 160 -8.79 -6.04 18.27
N LEU A 161 -7.80 -5.40 17.64
CA LEU A 161 -7.58 -5.52 16.21
C LEU A 161 -7.21 -6.96 15.83
N ALA A 162 -6.30 -7.58 16.57
CA ALA A 162 -5.90 -8.97 16.35
C ALA A 162 -7.07 -9.96 16.48
N ALA A 163 -7.98 -9.73 17.43
CA ALA A 163 -9.16 -10.56 17.64
C ALA A 163 -10.17 -10.50 16.48
N ASN A 164 -10.21 -9.40 15.76
CA ASN A 164 -11.10 -9.20 14.61
C ASN A 164 -10.57 -9.75 13.28
N LEU A 165 -9.32 -10.22 13.24
CA LEU A 165 -8.75 -10.85 12.05
C LEU A 165 -9.37 -12.24 11.80
N PRO A 166 -9.53 -12.66 10.52
CA PRO A 166 -9.79 -14.06 10.17
C PRO A 166 -8.78 -15.01 10.83
N ASP A 167 -9.22 -16.23 11.15
CA ASP A 167 -8.41 -17.18 11.92
C ASP A 167 -7.07 -17.52 11.26
N ASP A 168 -7.04 -17.66 9.94
CA ASP A 168 -5.83 -17.90 9.15
C ASP A 168 -4.86 -16.73 9.19
N LEU A 169 -5.34 -15.48 9.10
CA LEU A 169 -4.51 -14.28 9.22
C LEU A 169 -4.04 -14.06 10.66
N ARG A 170 -4.86 -14.37 11.64
CA ARG A 170 -4.47 -14.34 13.06
C ARG A 170 -3.38 -15.35 13.36
N ALA A 171 -3.42 -16.54 12.75
CA ALA A 171 -2.34 -17.52 12.89
C ALA A 171 -1.01 -16.99 12.35
N ARG A 172 -1.02 -16.32 11.19
CA ARG A 172 0.18 -15.66 10.62
C ARG A 172 0.70 -14.52 11.49
N LEU A 173 -0.19 -13.74 12.11
CA LEU A 173 0.24 -12.70 13.06
C LEU A 173 0.97 -13.32 14.27
N ARG A 174 0.45 -14.40 14.83
CA ARG A 174 1.10 -15.13 15.93
C ARG A 174 2.48 -15.70 15.53
N GLU A 175 2.62 -16.16 14.29
CA GLU A 175 3.91 -16.65 13.76
C GLU A 175 4.95 -15.53 13.76
N ILE A 176 4.59 -14.31 13.33
CA ILE A 176 5.49 -13.15 13.37
C ILE A 176 5.84 -12.81 14.83
N GLN A 177 4.85 -12.77 15.73
CA GLN A 177 5.05 -12.46 17.17
C GLN A 177 5.95 -13.47 17.88
N ALA A 178 5.90 -14.75 17.48
CA ALA A 178 6.71 -15.81 18.05
C ALA A 178 8.15 -15.85 17.52
N THR A 179 8.44 -15.15 16.41
CA THR A 179 9.78 -15.11 15.83
C THR A 179 10.62 -14.08 16.59
N PRO A 180 11.71 -14.48 17.30
CA PRO A 180 12.57 -13.54 17.99
C PRO A 180 13.16 -12.53 17.00
N GLU A 181 13.27 -11.26 17.39
CA GLU A 181 14.00 -10.24 16.63
C GLU A 181 15.43 -10.72 16.38
N GLN A 182 15.68 -11.28 15.19
CA GLN A 182 17.03 -11.62 14.78
C GLN A 182 17.72 -10.35 14.31
N GLY A 183 18.45 -9.73 15.27
CA GLY A 183 19.58 -8.85 14.98
C GLY A 183 19.23 -7.52 14.26
N ARG A 184 18.74 -6.55 15.01
CA ARG A 184 19.05 -5.14 14.72
C ARG A 184 20.47 -4.87 15.23
N SER A 185 21.46 -5.10 14.38
CA SER A 185 22.83 -4.59 14.56
C SER A 185 23.11 -3.61 13.45
#